data_541969568377e7399bead12148b30353
#
_entry.id   541969568377e7399bead12148b30353
#
_cell.length_a   1.000
_cell.length_b   1.000
_cell.length_c   1.000
_cell.angle_alpha   90.00
_cell.angle_beta   90.00
_cell.angle_gamma   90.00
#
_symmetry.space_group_name_H-M   'P 1'
#
loop_
_entity.id
_entity.type
_entity.pdbx_description
1 polymer ?
#
loop_
_entity_poly.entity_id
_entity_poly.type
_entity_poly.pdbx_seq_one_letter_code
_entity_poly.pdbx_strand_id
1 'polypeptide(L)'
;MEYMKRTATCGELRSEHIGKEVILNGWVHRRRDHGGVSFINLRDRYGITQVVIDDNAQDTLKAIVAELKYEYCIAVRGKVRPRPEGMKNPAMPTGDIEVAAEEILILSTCEVLPFMIDERTDAKEDLRLKYRYLDLRSFAMQRNLRIRHEAAFRVREYLRSRGFYEIETPTLIKSTPEGARDFIVPSRIHPGKFYALPQSPQLFKQILMVSGFDRYFQIARCYRDEDARGDRQLEFTQIDMEMSFVSKEDVFEVTEGMMRHMFHHAIGVNLPIPFPRLSWEEAMDRYGSDKPDLRFGMELQDFTPFVADGSLALFKEVVASGGIVKALVAPGCGNYSRKQIQDLEQTARTFKAQGLAWMKVTGQALEGGIAKFYEPQATQILQTLSAKDGDLILLVGAPKRIAQQALGAVRSRLGKELNLARPGEFSFAWIVDFPLFEWNEETGKWEAAHHMFTMPQEQYLNTLEQDPGSVKGDMYDLVCNGYEVASGSIRIHDPEIQKRIFSIVGYDPADAEARFGFLLNAFKYGPPPHGGIAPGFDRLVMLMCGEETIRDVIAFPKNTLGVSPMDDSPSYVTEEQLKELHIRVVPPEKT
;
A
#
# COMPACT_ATOMS: atom_id res chain seq x y z
N MET A 1 -7.92 -35.64 -28.47
CA MET A 1 -7.23 -34.57 -29.18
C MET A 1 -5.78 -34.59 -28.76
N GLU A 2 -4.88 -34.87 -29.69
CA GLU A 2 -3.44 -34.95 -29.37
C GLU A 2 -2.96 -33.52 -29.12
N TYR A 3 -2.50 -33.26 -27.89
CA TYR A 3 -2.07 -31.95 -27.45
C TYR A 3 -0.62 -31.69 -27.88
N MET A 4 -0.40 -30.64 -28.70
CA MET A 4 0.95 -30.23 -29.05
C MET A 4 1.63 -29.57 -27.85
N LYS A 5 2.49 -30.28 -27.13
CA LYS A 5 3.25 -29.78 -26.00
C LYS A 5 4.29 -28.76 -26.49
N ARG A 6 4.26 -27.53 -25.94
CA ARG A 6 5.23 -26.49 -26.32
C ARG A 6 6.65 -26.92 -26.02
N THR A 7 7.57 -26.58 -26.94
CA THR A 7 9.02 -26.80 -26.80
C THR A 7 9.75 -25.50 -26.47
N ALA A 8 9.11 -24.32 -26.69
CA ALA A 8 9.63 -23.02 -26.39
C ALA A 8 8.51 -22.07 -25.93
N THR A 9 8.88 -20.98 -25.25
CA THR A 9 7.96 -19.90 -24.89
C THR A 9 7.94 -18.81 -25.95
N CYS A 10 6.88 -17.96 -25.96
CA CYS A 10 6.78 -16.85 -26.91
C CYS A 10 7.75 -15.70 -26.60
N GLY A 11 8.50 -15.75 -25.49
CA GLY A 11 9.42 -14.69 -25.11
C GLY A 11 10.91 -15.05 -25.22
N GLU A 12 11.26 -16.34 -25.39
CA GLU A 12 12.66 -16.79 -25.27
C GLU A 12 13.41 -16.91 -26.58
N LEU A 13 12.74 -16.97 -27.72
CA LEU A 13 13.38 -17.18 -29.02
C LEU A 13 14.27 -16.00 -29.43
N ARG A 14 15.47 -16.34 -29.93
CA ARG A 14 16.49 -15.38 -30.40
C ARG A 14 17.14 -15.88 -31.69
N SER A 15 18.06 -15.10 -32.25
CA SER A 15 18.79 -15.45 -33.46
C SER A 15 19.53 -16.81 -33.39
N GLU A 16 19.96 -17.25 -32.23
CA GLU A 16 20.59 -18.55 -31.98
C GLU A 16 19.65 -19.75 -32.16
N HIS A 17 18.37 -19.51 -32.23
CA HIS A 17 17.34 -20.52 -32.45
C HIS A 17 16.98 -20.67 -33.94
N ILE A 18 17.55 -19.85 -34.85
CA ILE A 18 17.28 -19.94 -36.28
C ILE A 18 17.58 -21.34 -36.80
N GLY A 19 16.64 -21.87 -37.58
CA GLY A 19 16.72 -23.22 -38.14
C GLY A 19 16.09 -24.32 -37.26
N LYS A 20 15.81 -24.06 -35.98
CA LYS A 20 15.16 -25.01 -35.08
C LYS A 20 13.67 -25.09 -35.37
N GLU A 21 13.10 -26.29 -35.29
CA GLU A 21 11.66 -26.53 -35.21
C GLU A 21 11.20 -26.30 -33.76
N VAL A 22 10.12 -25.56 -33.60
CA VAL A 22 9.54 -25.26 -32.28
C VAL A 22 8.03 -25.42 -32.27
N ILE A 23 7.49 -25.73 -31.11
CA ILE A 23 6.06 -25.68 -30.82
C ILE A 23 5.83 -24.54 -29.80
N LEU A 24 5.04 -23.56 -30.19
CA LEU A 24 4.61 -22.43 -29.35
C LEU A 24 3.13 -22.59 -29.02
N ASN A 25 2.76 -22.33 -27.75
CA ASN A 25 1.36 -22.28 -27.33
C ASN A 25 1.08 -20.92 -26.70
N GLY A 26 -0.03 -20.31 -27.08
CA GLY A 26 -0.36 -18.98 -26.58
C GLY A 26 -1.69 -18.47 -27.14
N TRP A 27 -1.91 -17.19 -26.94
CA TRP A 27 -3.09 -16.48 -27.39
C TRP A 27 -2.77 -15.59 -28.58
N VAL A 28 -3.69 -15.52 -29.57
CA VAL A 28 -3.61 -14.62 -30.73
C VAL A 28 -3.78 -13.18 -30.22
N HIS A 29 -2.69 -12.46 -30.04
CA HIS A 29 -2.71 -11.08 -29.56
C HIS A 29 -3.04 -10.07 -30.67
N ARG A 30 -2.47 -10.28 -31.87
CA ARG A 30 -2.78 -9.51 -33.08
C ARG A 30 -2.64 -10.37 -34.32
N ARG A 31 -3.49 -10.13 -35.31
CA ARG A 31 -3.39 -10.71 -36.65
C ARG A 31 -3.41 -9.60 -37.69
N ARG A 32 -2.57 -9.73 -38.70
CA ARG A 32 -2.50 -8.84 -39.86
C ARG A 32 -2.27 -9.67 -41.10
N ASP A 33 -2.97 -9.32 -42.18
CA ASP A 33 -2.84 -9.93 -43.51
C ASP A 33 -2.25 -8.89 -44.47
N HIS A 34 -1.21 -9.24 -45.22
CA HIS A 34 -0.59 -8.38 -46.20
C HIS A 34 -0.03 -9.17 -47.36
N GLY A 35 -0.49 -8.90 -48.61
CA GLY A 35 0.06 -9.52 -49.82
C GLY A 35 -0.03 -11.05 -49.87
N GLY A 36 -1.08 -11.68 -49.30
CA GLY A 36 -1.23 -13.12 -49.26
C GLY A 36 -0.52 -13.80 -48.06
N VAL A 37 0.28 -13.06 -47.31
CA VAL A 37 0.98 -13.52 -46.11
C VAL A 37 0.20 -13.08 -44.88
N SER A 38 0.01 -14.02 -43.90
CA SER A 38 -0.61 -13.72 -42.64
C SER A 38 0.44 -13.65 -41.51
N PHE A 39 0.33 -12.64 -40.68
CA PHE A 39 1.19 -12.43 -39.51
C PHE A 39 0.36 -12.51 -38.23
N ILE A 40 0.77 -13.35 -37.29
CA ILE A 40 0.14 -13.53 -35.99
C ILE A 40 1.16 -13.18 -34.92
N ASN A 41 0.85 -12.22 -34.04
CA ASN A 41 1.55 -12.03 -32.80
C ASN A 41 0.97 -13.02 -31.78
N LEU A 42 1.70 -14.10 -31.53
CA LEU A 42 1.34 -15.09 -30.51
C LEU A 42 1.93 -14.69 -29.17
N ARG A 43 1.10 -14.58 -28.14
CA ARG A 43 1.47 -14.14 -26.80
C ARG A 43 1.30 -15.23 -25.77
N ASP A 44 2.28 -15.37 -24.90
CA ASP A 44 2.15 -16.05 -23.61
C ASP A 44 2.61 -15.10 -22.47
N ARG A 45 2.76 -15.60 -21.25
CA ARG A 45 3.23 -14.75 -20.12
C ARG A 45 4.70 -14.32 -20.25
N TYR A 46 5.48 -14.96 -21.11
CA TYR A 46 6.92 -14.68 -21.28
C TYR A 46 7.19 -13.63 -22.36
N GLY A 47 6.24 -13.41 -23.26
CA GLY A 47 6.37 -12.41 -24.31
C GLY A 47 5.51 -12.69 -25.54
N ILE A 48 5.96 -12.11 -26.65
CA ILE A 48 5.31 -12.23 -27.97
C ILE A 48 6.33 -12.74 -28.98
N THR A 49 5.91 -13.68 -29.82
CA THR A 49 6.64 -14.11 -31.01
C THR A 49 5.76 -13.89 -32.27
N GLN A 50 6.31 -13.33 -33.31
CA GLN A 50 5.66 -13.26 -34.61
C GLN A 50 5.66 -14.63 -35.26
N VAL A 51 4.49 -15.11 -35.61
CA VAL A 51 4.26 -16.30 -36.44
C VAL A 51 3.84 -15.85 -37.81
N VAL A 52 4.43 -16.46 -38.85
CA VAL A 52 4.18 -16.10 -40.25
C VAL A 52 3.64 -17.30 -40.99
N ILE A 53 2.62 -17.08 -41.76
CA ILE A 53 2.03 -18.03 -42.70
C ILE A 53 2.27 -17.48 -44.10
N ASP A 54 3.19 -18.12 -44.82
CA ASP A 54 3.61 -17.70 -46.15
C ASP A 54 2.50 -17.87 -47.22
N ASP A 55 2.58 -17.12 -48.31
CA ASP A 55 1.61 -17.19 -49.40
C ASP A 55 1.51 -18.58 -50.03
N ASN A 56 2.60 -19.34 -50.04
CA ASN A 56 2.65 -20.71 -50.54
C ASN A 56 2.28 -21.80 -49.52
N ALA A 57 1.77 -21.42 -48.34
CA ALA A 57 1.32 -22.36 -47.32
C ALA A 57 0.09 -23.18 -47.85
N GLN A 58 -0.09 -24.38 -47.28
CA GLN A 58 -1.20 -25.26 -47.62
C GLN A 58 -2.57 -24.56 -47.39
N ASP A 59 -3.54 -24.81 -48.26
CA ASP A 59 -4.88 -24.20 -48.16
C ASP A 59 -5.58 -24.55 -46.84
N THR A 60 -5.34 -25.74 -46.30
CA THR A 60 -5.85 -26.14 -44.98
C THR A 60 -5.32 -25.26 -43.85
N LEU A 61 -4.03 -24.88 -43.86
CA LEU A 61 -3.46 -23.98 -42.88
C LEU A 61 -4.02 -22.56 -43.04
N LYS A 62 -4.13 -22.06 -44.27
CA LYS A 62 -4.75 -20.77 -44.58
C LYS A 62 -6.21 -20.70 -44.11
N ALA A 63 -6.99 -21.77 -44.31
CA ALA A 63 -8.37 -21.85 -43.83
C ALA A 63 -8.45 -21.73 -42.28
N ILE A 64 -7.60 -22.43 -41.54
CA ILE A 64 -7.53 -22.31 -40.07
C ILE A 64 -7.19 -20.88 -39.67
N VAL A 65 -6.19 -20.27 -40.33
CA VAL A 65 -5.77 -18.89 -40.03
C VAL A 65 -6.88 -17.88 -40.28
N ALA A 66 -7.71 -18.09 -41.33
CA ALA A 66 -8.84 -17.22 -41.64
C ALA A 66 -9.89 -17.18 -40.50
N GLU A 67 -10.02 -18.26 -39.73
CA GLU A 67 -10.96 -18.38 -38.60
C GLU A 67 -10.43 -17.74 -37.32
N LEU A 68 -9.10 -17.50 -37.20
CA LEU A 68 -8.48 -17.00 -35.98
C LEU A 68 -8.96 -15.59 -35.64
N LYS A 69 -9.39 -15.40 -34.38
CA LYS A 69 -9.76 -14.13 -33.80
C LYS A 69 -8.86 -13.81 -32.61
N TYR A 70 -8.96 -12.57 -32.12
CA TYR A 70 -8.26 -12.15 -30.91
C TYR A 70 -8.52 -13.12 -29.75
N GLU A 71 -7.46 -13.39 -28.98
CA GLU A 71 -7.48 -14.23 -27.78
C GLU A 71 -7.91 -15.70 -28.05
N TYR A 72 -7.97 -16.17 -29.29
CA TYR A 72 -8.02 -17.61 -29.53
C TYR A 72 -6.73 -18.24 -28.98
N CYS A 73 -6.87 -19.30 -28.20
CA CYS A 73 -5.71 -20.07 -27.72
C CYS A 73 -5.32 -21.09 -28.79
N ILE A 74 -4.07 -21.03 -29.25
CA ILE A 74 -3.57 -21.87 -30.34
C ILE A 74 -2.23 -22.51 -29.98
N ALA A 75 -1.96 -23.66 -30.60
CA ALA A 75 -0.64 -24.23 -30.69
C ALA A 75 -0.13 -24.07 -32.14
N VAL A 76 1.13 -23.69 -32.28
CA VAL A 76 1.79 -23.48 -33.57
C VAL A 76 3.07 -24.33 -33.62
N ARG A 77 3.20 -25.23 -34.57
CA ARG A 77 4.46 -25.86 -34.92
C ARG A 77 5.05 -25.19 -36.16
N GLY A 78 6.33 -24.89 -36.12
CA GLY A 78 6.99 -24.22 -37.22
C GLY A 78 8.48 -24.06 -37.00
N LYS A 79 9.15 -23.50 -38.00
CA LYS A 79 10.59 -23.29 -38.02
C LYS A 79 10.95 -21.85 -37.74
N VAL A 80 11.91 -21.65 -36.84
CA VAL A 80 12.44 -20.31 -36.54
C VAL A 80 13.30 -19.82 -37.70
N ARG A 81 13.01 -18.62 -38.21
CA ARG A 81 13.79 -17.97 -39.26
C ARG A 81 14.06 -16.49 -38.94
N PRO A 82 15.08 -15.87 -39.54
CA PRO A 82 15.28 -14.42 -39.38
C PRO A 82 14.14 -13.65 -40.03
N ARG A 83 13.76 -12.52 -39.43
CA ARG A 83 12.89 -11.56 -40.13
C ARG A 83 13.62 -10.99 -41.35
N PRO A 84 12.92 -10.67 -42.43
CA PRO A 84 13.50 -10.00 -43.58
C PRO A 84 14.23 -8.72 -43.18
N GLU A 85 15.26 -8.34 -43.97
CA GLU A 85 15.99 -7.10 -43.74
C GLU A 85 15.04 -5.88 -43.81
N GLY A 86 15.14 -4.97 -42.85
CA GLY A 86 14.22 -3.85 -42.67
C GLY A 86 12.90 -4.17 -41.95
N MET A 87 12.59 -5.43 -41.65
CA MET A 87 11.38 -5.87 -40.93
C MET A 87 11.66 -6.24 -39.46
N LYS A 88 12.89 -6.07 -38.99
CA LYS A 88 13.25 -6.31 -37.58
C LYS A 88 12.54 -5.31 -36.67
N ASN A 89 12.10 -5.78 -35.50
CA ASN A 89 11.41 -4.94 -34.53
C ASN A 89 12.21 -4.84 -33.23
N PRO A 90 13.01 -3.78 -33.03
CA PRO A 90 13.84 -3.63 -31.83
C PRO A 90 13.03 -3.44 -30.53
N ALA A 91 11.74 -3.14 -30.61
CA ALA A 91 10.87 -3.02 -29.45
C ALA A 91 10.44 -4.38 -28.86
N MET A 92 10.72 -5.47 -29.58
CA MET A 92 10.39 -6.83 -29.12
C MET A 92 11.67 -7.62 -28.87
N PRO A 93 11.82 -8.30 -27.72
CA PRO A 93 12.97 -9.19 -27.47
C PRO A 93 13.16 -10.31 -28.53
N THR A 94 12.08 -10.72 -29.18
CA THR A 94 12.05 -11.72 -30.28
C THR A 94 12.02 -11.05 -31.66
N GLY A 95 12.27 -9.75 -31.74
CA GLY A 95 12.06 -8.95 -32.95
C GLY A 95 13.00 -9.22 -34.12
N ASP A 96 14.09 -9.95 -33.92
CA ASP A 96 15.02 -10.37 -34.96
C ASP A 96 14.57 -11.62 -35.71
N ILE A 97 13.64 -12.37 -35.12
CA ILE A 97 13.16 -13.67 -35.63
C ILE A 97 11.66 -13.70 -35.82
N GLU A 98 11.23 -14.69 -36.56
CA GLU A 98 9.82 -15.08 -36.70
C GLU A 98 9.74 -16.60 -36.82
N VAL A 99 8.56 -17.17 -36.59
CA VAL A 99 8.30 -18.61 -36.76
C VAL A 99 7.46 -18.82 -38.00
N ALA A 100 8.02 -19.47 -39.03
CA ALA A 100 7.27 -19.90 -40.19
C ALA A 100 6.40 -21.10 -39.79
N ALA A 101 5.07 -20.91 -39.75
CA ALA A 101 4.13 -21.94 -39.31
C ALA A 101 3.99 -23.04 -40.33
N GLU A 102 4.07 -24.29 -39.89
CA GLU A 102 3.81 -25.53 -40.66
C GLU A 102 2.47 -26.15 -40.25
N GLU A 103 2.09 -25.95 -38.99
CA GLU A 103 0.83 -26.47 -38.44
C GLU A 103 0.29 -25.55 -37.35
N ILE A 104 -1.04 -25.34 -37.34
CA ILE A 104 -1.74 -24.59 -36.31
C ILE A 104 -2.93 -25.44 -35.83
N LEU A 105 -3.03 -25.58 -34.50
CA LEU A 105 -4.16 -26.20 -33.83
C LEU A 105 -4.88 -25.18 -32.95
N ILE A 106 -6.18 -24.99 -33.16
CA ILE A 106 -7.03 -24.20 -32.28
C ILE A 106 -7.32 -25.03 -31.03
N LEU A 107 -6.77 -24.61 -29.87
CA LEU A 107 -6.97 -25.26 -28.59
C LEU A 107 -8.29 -24.83 -27.95
N SER A 108 -8.62 -23.52 -28.06
CA SER A 108 -9.92 -22.99 -27.66
C SER A 108 -10.23 -21.68 -28.39
N THR A 109 -11.51 -21.45 -28.61
CA THR A 109 -12.03 -20.20 -29.17
C THR A 109 -12.25 -19.15 -28.08
N CYS A 110 -12.47 -17.91 -28.47
CA CYS A 110 -12.78 -16.80 -27.60
C CYS A 110 -14.03 -16.06 -28.12
N GLU A 111 -14.90 -15.66 -27.22
CA GLU A 111 -16.02 -14.77 -27.51
C GLU A 111 -15.55 -13.32 -27.74
N VAL A 112 -16.49 -12.42 -28.03
CA VAL A 112 -16.18 -11.00 -28.15
C VAL A 112 -15.69 -10.47 -26.81
N LEU A 113 -14.49 -9.87 -26.81
CA LEU A 113 -13.88 -9.36 -25.62
C LEU A 113 -14.64 -8.15 -25.07
N PRO A 114 -14.84 -8.05 -23.75
CA PRO A 114 -15.42 -6.87 -23.10
C PRO A 114 -14.51 -5.64 -23.16
N PHE A 115 -13.20 -5.84 -23.33
CA PHE A 115 -12.16 -4.82 -23.53
C PHE A 115 -10.92 -5.46 -24.18
N MET A 116 -10.09 -4.62 -24.79
CA MET A 116 -8.84 -5.09 -25.41
C MET A 116 -7.77 -5.36 -24.36
N ILE A 117 -6.98 -6.41 -24.60
CA ILE A 117 -5.88 -6.84 -23.73
C ILE A 117 -4.57 -6.29 -24.33
N ASP A 118 -4.14 -5.14 -23.85
CA ASP A 118 -2.90 -4.45 -24.24
C ASP A 118 -2.00 -4.22 -23.01
N GLU A 119 -1.09 -3.23 -23.07
CA GLU A 119 -0.23 -2.85 -21.94
C GLU A 119 -1.08 -2.48 -20.71
N ARG A 120 -2.04 -1.55 -20.91
CA ARG A 120 -3.14 -1.24 -19.98
C ARG A 120 -4.42 -1.09 -20.78
N THR A 121 -5.53 -1.44 -20.17
CA THR A 121 -6.85 -1.20 -20.75
C THR A 121 -7.44 0.10 -20.21
N ASP A 122 -8.20 0.82 -21.06
CA ASP A 122 -8.98 2.00 -20.65
C ASP A 122 -10.33 1.63 -20.01
N ALA A 123 -10.59 0.33 -19.81
CA ALA A 123 -11.82 -0.15 -19.19
C ALA A 123 -11.93 0.31 -17.73
N LYS A 124 -13.14 0.66 -17.32
CA LYS A 124 -13.44 1.02 -15.91
C LYS A 124 -13.10 -0.13 -14.98
N GLU A 125 -12.71 0.19 -13.75
CA GLU A 125 -12.27 -0.79 -12.74
C GLU A 125 -13.29 -1.92 -12.51
N ASP A 126 -14.58 -1.61 -12.38
CA ASP A 126 -15.61 -2.65 -12.16
C ASP A 126 -15.66 -3.67 -13.30
N LEU A 127 -15.47 -3.23 -14.55
CA LEU A 127 -15.44 -4.12 -15.71
C LEU A 127 -14.16 -4.98 -15.70
N ARG A 128 -13.02 -4.39 -15.35
CA ARG A 128 -11.75 -5.10 -15.18
C ARG A 128 -11.85 -6.16 -14.07
N LEU A 129 -12.48 -5.82 -12.94
CA LEU A 129 -12.68 -6.74 -11.81
C LEU A 129 -13.67 -7.86 -12.15
N LYS A 130 -14.72 -7.56 -12.91
CA LYS A 130 -15.67 -8.59 -13.38
C LYS A 130 -15.01 -9.62 -14.30
N TYR A 131 -14.19 -9.15 -15.23
CA TYR A 131 -13.44 -10.01 -16.15
C TYR A 131 -11.97 -10.10 -15.76
N ARG A 132 -11.70 -10.25 -14.46
CA ARG A 132 -10.34 -10.19 -13.91
C ARG A 132 -9.37 -11.17 -14.55
N TYR A 133 -9.83 -12.36 -14.95
CA TYR A 133 -9.04 -13.35 -15.68
C TYR A 133 -8.59 -12.86 -17.07
N LEU A 134 -9.26 -11.89 -17.67
CA LEU A 134 -8.79 -11.22 -18.89
C LEU A 134 -7.83 -10.07 -18.57
N ASP A 135 -8.16 -9.24 -17.58
CA ASP A 135 -7.32 -8.14 -17.12
C ASP A 135 -5.93 -8.63 -16.70
N LEU A 136 -5.87 -9.78 -16.01
CA LEU A 136 -4.62 -10.46 -15.63
C LEU A 136 -3.74 -10.91 -16.81
N ARG A 137 -4.24 -10.91 -18.04
CA ARG A 137 -3.45 -11.15 -19.26
C ARG A 137 -2.72 -9.91 -19.75
N SER A 138 -3.06 -8.69 -19.27
CA SER A 138 -2.39 -7.45 -19.66
C SER A 138 -0.91 -7.47 -19.22
N PHE A 139 -0.05 -6.80 -19.96
CA PHE A 139 1.37 -6.78 -19.64
C PHE A 139 1.66 -6.10 -18.30
N ALA A 140 0.93 -5.03 -17.96
CA ALA A 140 1.04 -4.36 -16.67
C ALA A 140 0.72 -5.32 -15.52
N MET A 141 -0.40 -6.04 -15.57
CA MET A 141 -0.78 -6.99 -14.52
C MET A 141 0.18 -8.17 -14.40
N GLN A 142 0.65 -8.70 -15.54
CA GLN A 142 1.67 -9.76 -15.56
C GLN A 142 2.99 -9.29 -14.91
N ARG A 143 3.42 -8.06 -15.22
CA ARG A 143 4.59 -7.44 -14.61
C ARG A 143 4.41 -7.26 -13.10
N ASN A 144 3.29 -6.72 -12.66
CA ASN A 144 3.00 -6.44 -11.26
C ASN A 144 3.02 -7.73 -10.42
N LEU A 145 2.35 -8.78 -10.89
CA LEU A 145 2.35 -10.06 -10.18
C LEU A 145 3.71 -10.76 -10.21
N ARG A 146 4.51 -10.57 -11.26
CA ARG A 146 5.90 -11.05 -11.30
C ARG A 146 6.76 -10.33 -10.25
N ILE A 147 6.64 -9.00 -10.14
CA ILE A 147 7.34 -8.23 -9.11
C ILE A 147 6.91 -8.69 -7.72
N ARG A 148 5.61 -8.90 -7.50
CA ARG A 148 5.08 -9.44 -6.25
C ARG A 148 5.67 -10.81 -5.91
N HIS A 149 5.74 -11.71 -6.87
CA HIS A 149 6.33 -13.04 -6.70
C HIS A 149 7.80 -12.94 -6.31
N GLU A 150 8.57 -12.16 -7.05
CA GLU A 150 10.00 -11.97 -6.80
C GLU A 150 10.24 -11.33 -5.42
N ALA A 151 9.49 -10.28 -5.07
CA ALA A 151 9.57 -9.62 -3.78
C ALA A 151 9.34 -10.61 -2.62
N ALA A 152 8.30 -11.46 -2.71
CA ALA A 152 8.02 -12.45 -1.68
C ALA A 152 9.15 -13.49 -1.54
N PHE A 153 9.74 -13.91 -2.65
CA PHE A 153 10.88 -14.83 -2.65
C PHE A 153 12.10 -14.19 -1.98
N ARG A 154 12.42 -12.93 -2.30
CA ARG A 154 13.57 -12.21 -1.74
C ARG A 154 13.42 -11.90 -0.25
N VAL A 155 12.21 -11.66 0.22
CA VAL A 155 11.93 -11.54 1.66
C VAL A 155 12.29 -12.85 2.38
N ARG A 156 11.84 -14.00 1.88
CA ARG A 156 12.15 -15.31 2.45
C ARG A 156 13.65 -15.62 2.44
N GLU A 157 14.32 -15.33 1.33
CA GLU A 157 15.76 -15.51 1.18
C GLU A 157 16.53 -14.70 2.23
N TYR A 158 16.23 -13.42 2.37
CA TYR A 158 16.89 -12.53 3.33
C TYR A 158 16.63 -12.95 4.77
N LEU A 159 15.37 -13.13 5.16
CA LEU A 159 15.01 -13.44 6.55
C LEU A 159 15.56 -14.82 6.97
N ARG A 160 15.55 -15.81 6.08
CA ARG A 160 16.22 -17.09 6.33
C ARG A 160 17.72 -16.92 6.58
N SER A 161 18.40 -16.06 5.80
CA SER A 161 19.83 -15.79 5.98
C SER A 161 20.15 -15.11 7.32
N ARG A 162 19.14 -14.46 7.93
CA ARG A 162 19.23 -13.80 9.24
C ARG A 162 18.74 -14.70 10.40
N GLY A 163 18.50 -15.97 10.15
CA GLY A 163 18.12 -16.97 11.16
C GLY A 163 16.63 -16.98 11.52
N PHE A 164 15.76 -16.39 10.72
CA PHE A 164 14.31 -16.46 10.92
C PHE A 164 13.73 -17.77 10.46
N TYR A 165 12.76 -18.29 11.20
CA TYR A 165 11.88 -19.37 10.79
C TYR A 165 10.55 -18.85 10.28
N GLU A 166 10.11 -19.33 9.10
CA GLU A 166 8.75 -19.08 8.62
C GLU A 166 7.80 -20.07 9.32
N ILE A 167 6.89 -19.56 10.14
CA ILE A 167 5.95 -20.36 10.93
C ILE A 167 4.55 -19.88 10.67
N GLU A 168 3.66 -20.76 10.24
CA GLU A 168 2.25 -20.47 10.05
C GLU A 168 1.50 -20.39 11.39
N THR A 169 0.64 -19.39 11.51
CA THR A 169 -0.26 -19.20 12.65
C THR A 169 -1.70 -19.53 12.26
N PRO A 170 -2.58 -19.86 13.20
CA PRO A 170 -3.97 -20.21 12.88
C PRO A 170 -4.72 -19.07 12.20
N THR A 171 -5.58 -19.41 11.22
CA THR A 171 -6.54 -18.49 10.60
C THR A 171 -7.88 -18.49 11.31
N LEU A 172 -8.28 -19.62 11.94
CA LEU A 172 -9.46 -19.71 12.78
C LEU A 172 -9.06 -19.53 14.23
N ILE A 173 -9.27 -18.32 14.76
CA ILE A 173 -8.84 -17.93 16.10
C ILE A 173 -10.03 -17.50 16.96
N LYS A 174 -9.78 -17.18 18.23
CA LYS A 174 -10.73 -16.50 19.09
C LYS A 174 -10.85 -15.03 18.69
N SER A 175 -12.04 -14.48 18.74
CA SER A 175 -12.24 -13.03 18.52
C SER A 175 -11.48 -12.22 19.57
N THR A 176 -10.55 -11.40 19.10
CA THR A 176 -9.70 -10.50 19.89
C THR A 176 -9.55 -9.18 19.15
N PRO A 177 -10.61 -8.35 19.06
CA PRO A 177 -10.55 -7.12 18.26
C PRO A 177 -9.47 -6.17 18.80
N GLU A 178 -8.56 -5.78 17.90
CA GLU A 178 -7.38 -4.94 18.19
C GLU A 178 -7.44 -3.58 17.46
N GLY A 179 -8.64 -3.07 17.19
CA GLY A 179 -8.83 -1.77 16.51
C GLY A 179 -9.85 -1.85 15.37
N ALA A 180 -9.78 -2.84 14.49
CA ALA A 180 -10.80 -3.11 13.47
C ALA A 180 -11.87 -4.07 13.99
N ARG A 181 -12.96 -4.23 13.25
CA ARG A 181 -13.92 -5.30 13.50
C ARG A 181 -13.41 -6.62 12.94
N ASP A 182 -13.70 -7.72 13.65
CA ASP A 182 -13.35 -9.06 13.21
C ASP A 182 -14.39 -9.61 12.22
N PHE A 183 -13.93 -10.34 11.21
CA PHE A 183 -14.79 -11.28 10.49
C PHE A 183 -15.00 -12.51 11.35
N ILE A 184 -16.23 -12.91 11.61
CA ILE A 184 -16.58 -14.06 12.42
C ILE A 184 -17.09 -15.23 11.57
N VAL A 185 -16.70 -16.45 11.95
CA VAL A 185 -17.06 -17.69 11.26
C VAL A 185 -17.76 -18.62 12.25
N PRO A 186 -19.02 -19.01 12.02
CA PRO A 186 -19.75 -19.86 12.95
C PRO A 186 -19.17 -21.28 13.00
N SER A 187 -19.17 -21.89 14.20
CA SER A 187 -18.72 -23.27 14.39
C SER A 187 -19.91 -24.25 14.28
N ARG A 188 -19.89 -25.16 13.32
CA ARG A 188 -20.90 -26.22 13.21
C ARG A 188 -20.87 -27.20 14.39
N ILE A 189 -19.67 -27.49 14.92
CA ILE A 189 -19.47 -28.47 15.99
C ILE A 189 -19.86 -27.91 17.37
N HIS A 190 -19.76 -26.58 17.54
CA HIS A 190 -20.06 -25.90 18.79
C HIS A 190 -21.15 -24.85 18.58
N PRO A 191 -22.44 -25.20 18.65
CA PRO A 191 -23.52 -24.26 18.41
C PRO A 191 -23.42 -22.99 19.27
N GLY A 192 -23.64 -21.82 18.65
CA GLY A 192 -23.55 -20.52 19.31
C GLY A 192 -22.10 -20.01 19.54
N LYS A 193 -21.07 -20.77 19.12
CA LYS A 193 -19.68 -20.32 19.16
C LYS A 193 -19.17 -19.97 17.77
N PHE A 194 -18.26 -18.99 17.73
CA PHE A 194 -17.68 -18.48 16.50
C PHE A 194 -16.16 -18.48 16.60
N TYR A 195 -15.52 -18.75 15.48
CA TYR A 195 -14.15 -18.35 15.24
C TYR A 195 -14.12 -16.92 14.69
N ALA A 196 -12.96 -16.27 14.75
CA ALA A 196 -12.69 -15.02 14.05
C ALA A 196 -11.53 -15.23 13.07
N LEU A 197 -11.50 -14.45 12.00
CA LEU A 197 -10.35 -14.37 11.12
C LEU A 197 -9.34 -13.36 11.71
N PRO A 198 -8.02 -13.62 11.68
CA PRO A 198 -7.03 -12.79 12.36
C PRO A 198 -6.84 -11.45 11.68
N GLN A 199 -6.84 -10.37 12.46
CA GLN A 199 -6.44 -9.03 11.98
C GLN A 199 -4.93 -8.95 11.73
N SER A 200 -4.15 -9.71 12.50
CA SER A 200 -2.72 -9.96 12.36
C SER A 200 -2.33 -11.19 13.21
N PRO A 201 -1.13 -11.78 13.03
CA PRO A 201 -0.62 -12.84 13.90
C PRO A 201 -0.15 -12.37 15.28
N GLN A 202 -0.45 -11.15 15.73
CA GLN A 202 0.15 -10.46 16.86
C GLN A 202 0.28 -11.32 18.14
N LEU A 203 -0.80 -11.94 18.56
CA LEU A 203 -0.79 -12.71 19.81
C LEU A 203 0.02 -14.01 19.69
N PHE A 204 -0.08 -14.68 18.56
CA PHE A 204 0.63 -15.94 18.31
C PHE A 204 2.13 -15.74 18.12
N LYS A 205 2.57 -14.67 17.45
CA LYS A 205 4.01 -14.41 17.30
C LYS A 205 4.68 -14.09 18.64
N GLN A 206 4.00 -13.41 19.57
CA GLN A 206 4.50 -13.21 20.93
C GLN A 206 4.59 -14.53 21.70
N ILE A 207 3.62 -15.44 21.53
CA ILE A 207 3.69 -16.79 22.11
C ILE A 207 4.85 -17.59 21.53
N LEU A 208 5.17 -17.44 20.23
CA LEU A 208 6.34 -18.08 19.63
C LEU A 208 7.65 -17.58 20.27
N MET A 209 7.72 -16.30 20.67
CA MET A 209 8.88 -15.80 21.43
C MET A 209 8.96 -16.47 22.82
N VAL A 210 7.84 -16.56 23.54
CA VAL A 210 7.79 -17.33 24.81
C VAL A 210 8.19 -18.80 24.60
N SER A 211 7.87 -19.35 23.44
CA SER A 211 8.21 -20.73 23.07
C SER A 211 9.68 -20.92 22.64
N GLY A 212 10.49 -19.86 22.63
CA GLY A 212 11.93 -19.93 22.36
C GLY A 212 12.32 -20.01 20.89
N PHE A 213 11.46 -19.58 19.96
CA PHE A 213 11.79 -19.57 18.52
C PHE A 213 12.73 -18.43 18.10
N ASP A 214 12.99 -17.47 18.97
CA ASP A 214 13.95 -16.38 18.78
C ASP A 214 13.63 -15.41 17.65
N ARG A 215 13.49 -15.91 16.42
CA ARG A 215 13.22 -15.12 15.20
C ARG A 215 12.16 -15.79 14.34
N TYR A 216 11.02 -15.17 14.27
CA TYR A 216 9.85 -15.62 13.51
C TYR A 216 9.52 -14.65 12.39
N PHE A 217 9.08 -15.18 11.26
CA PHE A 217 8.33 -14.41 10.27
C PHE A 217 7.24 -15.25 9.62
N GLN A 218 6.30 -14.55 8.98
CA GLN A 218 5.26 -15.15 8.15
C GLN A 218 4.83 -14.14 7.08
N ILE A 219 4.65 -14.58 5.83
CA ILE A 219 3.90 -13.81 4.84
C ILE A 219 2.43 -14.10 5.09
N ALA A 220 1.83 -13.33 6.00
CA ALA A 220 0.55 -13.61 6.62
C ALA A 220 -0.63 -12.97 5.87
N ARG A 221 -1.72 -13.72 5.73
CA ARG A 221 -3.02 -13.14 5.34
C ARG A 221 -3.67 -12.56 6.58
N CYS A 222 -4.11 -11.30 6.45
CA CYS A 222 -4.79 -10.53 7.49
C CYS A 222 -6.16 -10.11 7.00
N TYR A 223 -7.11 -10.01 7.92
CA TYR A 223 -8.52 -9.73 7.64
C TYR A 223 -9.03 -8.63 8.55
N ARG A 224 -9.59 -7.57 7.99
CA ARG A 224 -10.17 -6.46 8.77
C ARG A 224 -11.48 -6.03 8.13
N ASP A 225 -12.55 -6.02 8.90
CA ASP A 225 -13.85 -5.51 8.46
C ASP A 225 -13.86 -3.98 8.58
N GLU A 226 -13.25 -3.35 7.59
CA GLU A 226 -13.12 -1.90 7.45
C GLU A 226 -13.50 -1.46 6.03
N ASP A 227 -13.73 -0.16 5.84
CA ASP A 227 -13.99 0.39 4.51
C ASP A 227 -12.79 0.21 3.58
N ALA A 228 -13.02 -0.37 2.40
CA ALA A 228 -11.99 -0.50 1.38
C ALA A 228 -11.61 0.87 0.79
N ARG A 229 -10.31 1.07 0.53
CA ARG A 229 -9.75 2.29 -0.08
C ARG A 229 -8.74 1.93 -1.16
N GLY A 230 -8.11 2.90 -1.79
CA GLY A 230 -7.05 2.67 -2.76
C GLY A 230 -5.90 1.83 -2.21
N ASP A 231 -5.55 2.04 -0.95
CA ASP A 231 -4.47 1.38 -0.23
C ASP A 231 -4.92 0.43 0.90
N ARG A 232 -6.23 0.08 0.95
CA ARG A 232 -6.84 -0.83 1.93
C ARG A 232 -7.78 -1.84 1.29
N GLN A 233 -7.68 -3.08 1.74
CA GLN A 233 -8.58 -4.20 1.40
C GLN A 233 -9.06 -4.89 2.68
N LEU A 234 -10.22 -5.55 2.61
CA LEU A 234 -10.77 -6.36 3.71
C LEU A 234 -9.85 -7.54 4.06
N GLU A 235 -9.13 -8.04 3.07
CA GLU A 235 -8.11 -9.06 3.19
C GLU A 235 -6.83 -8.61 2.48
N PHE A 236 -5.70 -8.69 3.16
CA PHE A 236 -4.41 -8.20 2.68
C PHE A 236 -3.27 -9.06 3.21
N THR A 237 -2.06 -8.77 2.76
CA THR A 237 -0.87 -9.55 3.11
C THR A 237 0.13 -8.67 3.86
N GLN A 238 0.66 -9.18 4.97
CA GLN A 238 1.78 -8.60 5.71
C GLN A 238 3.00 -9.52 5.69
N ILE A 239 4.19 -8.90 5.73
CA ILE A 239 5.41 -9.58 6.15
C ILE A 239 5.48 -9.40 7.67
N ASP A 240 5.00 -10.38 8.41
CA ASP A 240 4.95 -10.28 9.87
C ASP A 240 6.22 -10.85 10.49
N MET A 241 6.87 -10.09 11.38
CA MET A 241 8.14 -10.47 12.00
C MET A 241 8.11 -10.22 13.50
N GLU A 242 8.78 -11.11 14.27
CA GLU A 242 9.02 -10.93 15.70
C GLU A 242 10.36 -11.53 16.09
N MET A 243 11.06 -10.88 17.05
CA MET A 243 12.40 -11.27 17.51
C MET A 243 12.50 -11.15 19.02
N SER A 244 13.18 -12.11 19.64
CA SER A 244 13.53 -12.10 21.08
C SER A 244 14.86 -11.41 21.32
N PHE A 245 15.03 -10.85 22.53
CA PHE A 245 16.27 -10.23 23.03
C PHE A 245 16.78 -9.09 22.14
N VAL A 246 15.87 -8.25 21.66
CA VAL A 246 16.16 -7.15 20.75
C VAL A 246 15.73 -5.80 21.29
N SER A 247 16.44 -4.78 20.84
CA SER A 247 16.05 -3.37 20.87
C SER A 247 15.36 -2.95 19.58
N LYS A 248 14.83 -1.73 19.53
CA LYS A 248 14.29 -1.17 18.27
C LYS A 248 15.34 -1.06 17.16
N GLU A 249 16.61 -0.82 17.54
CA GLU A 249 17.73 -0.72 16.60
C GLU A 249 17.95 -2.03 15.84
N ASP A 250 17.84 -3.17 16.53
CA ASP A 250 17.97 -4.49 15.90
C ASP A 250 16.83 -4.75 14.90
N VAL A 251 15.61 -4.30 15.25
CA VAL A 251 14.45 -4.39 14.33
C VAL A 251 14.67 -3.51 13.10
N PHE A 252 15.22 -2.31 13.29
CA PHE A 252 15.53 -1.40 12.17
C PHE A 252 16.58 -2.00 11.24
N GLU A 253 17.69 -2.51 11.77
CA GLU A 253 18.75 -3.14 10.97
C GLU A 253 18.21 -4.25 10.08
N VAL A 254 17.45 -5.18 10.68
CA VAL A 254 16.86 -6.31 9.94
C VAL A 254 15.88 -5.83 8.87
N THR A 255 15.01 -4.87 9.22
CA THR A 255 13.99 -4.35 8.30
C THR A 255 14.61 -3.58 7.14
N GLU A 256 15.56 -2.70 7.40
CA GLU A 256 16.28 -1.93 6.37
C GLU A 256 17.03 -2.86 5.40
N GLY A 257 17.72 -3.86 5.95
CA GLY A 257 18.42 -4.85 5.16
C GLY A 257 17.47 -5.66 4.27
N MET A 258 16.30 -6.06 4.79
CA MET A 258 15.26 -6.75 4.04
C MET A 258 14.70 -5.87 2.92
N MET A 259 14.36 -4.61 3.21
CA MET A 259 13.85 -3.65 2.21
C MET A 259 14.88 -3.44 1.09
N ARG A 260 16.14 -3.19 1.42
CA ARG A 260 17.20 -3.02 0.43
C ARG A 260 17.37 -4.27 -0.43
N HIS A 261 17.39 -5.46 0.17
CA HIS A 261 17.52 -6.73 -0.55
C HIS A 261 16.34 -6.95 -1.51
N MET A 262 15.12 -6.78 -1.02
CA MET A 262 13.89 -6.94 -1.80
C MET A 262 13.84 -5.96 -2.99
N PHE A 263 14.06 -4.68 -2.77
CA PHE A 263 14.00 -3.64 -3.83
C PHE A 263 15.11 -3.84 -4.88
N HIS A 264 16.32 -4.16 -4.42
CA HIS A 264 17.44 -4.42 -5.34
C HIS A 264 17.13 -5.56 -6.31
N HIS A 265 16.70 -6.70 -5.77
CA HIS A 265 16.51 -7.91 -6.60
C HIS A 265 15.20 -7.94 -7.38
N ALA A 266 14.12 -7.32 -6.87
CA ALA A 266 12.84 -7.34 -7.56
C ALA A 266 12.69 -6.25 -8.64
N ILE A 267 13.26 -5.07 -8.42
CA ILE A 267 13.11 -3.92 -9.34
C ILE A 267 14.41 -3.18 -9.66
N GLY A 268 15.58 -3.67 -9.21
CA GLY A 268 16.89 -3.08 -9.51
C GLY A 268 17.22 -1.79 -8.77
N VAL A 269 16.47 -1.44 -7.71
CA VAL A 269 16.66 -0.20 -6.94
C VAL A 269 17.51 -0.46 -5.70
N ASN A 270 18.62 0.29 -5.56
CA ASN A 270 19.44 0.26 -4.36
C ASN A 270 18.99 1.32 -3.36
N LEU A 271 18.38 0.90 -2.26
CA LEU A 271 17.98 1.80 -1.18
C LEU A 271 19.20 2.18 -0.32
N PRO A 272 19.44 3.48 -0.05
CA PRO A 272 20.43 3.89 0.92
C PRO A 272 19.98 3.54 2.34
N ILE A 273 20.84 2.91 3.11
CA ILE A 273 20.63 2.61 4.55
C ILE A 273 21.80 3.17 5.36
N PRO A 274 21.61 3.57 6.63
CA PRO A 274 20.35 3.53 7.38
C PRO A 274 19.32 4.56 6.89
N PHE A 275 18.02 4.29 7.12
CA PHE A 275 16.97 5.24 6.81
C PHE A 275 16.95 6.39 7.81
N PRO A 276 16.61 7.64 7.39
CA PRO A 276 16.42 8.77 8.28
C PRO A 276 15.40 8.47 9.38
N ARG A 277 15.56 9.14 10.51
CA ARG A 277 14.65 9.04 11.67
C ARG A 277 14.08 10.39 12.00
N LEU A 278 12.79 10.44 12.23
CA LEU A 278 12.04 11.61 12.67
C LEU A 278 11.23 11.21 13.90
N SER A 279 11.19 12.05 14.92
CA SER A 279 10.19 11.86 15.97
C SER A 279 8.79 12.16 15.40
N TRP A 280 7.77 11.59 16.00
CA TRP A 280 6.38 11.88 15.62
C TRP A 280 6.08 13.39 15.70
N GLU A 281 6.57 14.05 16.76
CA GLU A 281 6.42 15.50 16.91
C GLU A 281 7.09 16.28 15.78
N GLU A 282 8.31 15.88 15.40
CA GLU A 282 9.03 16.51 14.29
C GLU A 282 8.32 16.29 12.95
N ALA A 283 7.85 15.08 12.68
CA ALA A 283 7.10 14.77 11.47
C ALA A 283 5.81 15.60 11.38
N MET A 284 5.07 15.71 12.47
CA MET A 284 3.87 16.54 12.55
C MET A 284 4.19 18.02 12.43
N ASP A 285 5.27 18.50 13.02
CA ASP A 285 5.62 19.92 12.98
C ASP A 285 6.11 20.40 11.61
N ARG A 286 6.94 19.57 10.94
CA ARG A 286 7.53 19.91 9.64
C ARG A 286 6.65 19.55 8.45
N TYR A 287 5.86 18.50 8.54
CA TYR A 287 5.13 17.95 7.38
C TYR A 287 3.62 17.87 7.60
N GLY A 288 3.14 18.05 8.84
CA GLY A 288 1.73 17.93 9.19
C GLY A 288 1.16 16.52 9.05
N SER A 289 2.03 15.50 9.07
CA SER A 289 1.66 14.10 8.89
C SER A 289 2.69 13.19 9.55
N ASP A 290 2.21 12.09 10.13
CA ASP A 290 3.02 10.98 10.63
C ASP A 290 3.55 10.03 9.53
N LYS A 291 3.17 10.29 8.28
CA LYS A 291 3.62 9.57 7.08
C LYS A 291 3.97 10.54 5.94
N PRO A 292 4.99 11.38 6.15
CA PRO A 292 5.34 12.40 5.18
C PRO A 292 5.93 11.81 3.89
N ASP A 293 5.62 12.45 2.76
CA ASP A 293 6.38 12.24 1.53
C ASP A 293 7.62 13.14 1.57
N LEU A 294 8.79 12.52 1.71
CA LEU A 294 10.08 13.22 1.85
C LEU A 294 10.80 13.45 0.51
N ARG A 295 10.20 13.06 -0.63
CA ARG A 295 10.79 13.27 -1.96
C ARG A 295 10.80 14.72 -2.38
N PHE A 296 10.07 15.57 -1.70
CA PHE A 296 10.03 17.01 -1.93
C PHE A 296 10.00 17.79 -0.62
N GLY A 297 10.48 19.03 -0.65
CA GLY A 297 10.47 19.95 0.50
C GLY A 297 9.06 20.45 0.86
N MET A 298 8.86 21.77 0.86
CA MET A 298 7.61 22.43 1.29
C MET A 298 7.28 22.10 2.75
N GLU A 299 8.23 22.28 3.65
CA GLU A 299 8.01 22.09 5.08
C GLU A 299 7.07 23.16 5.65
N LEU A 300 6.24 22.77 6.59
CA LEU A 300 5.42 23.69 7.37
C LEU A 300 6.29 24.54 8.29
N GLN A 301 6.02 25.83 8.36
CA GLN A 301 6.79 26.77 9.17
C GLN A 301 5.90 27.45 10.21
N ASP A 302 6.48 27.86 11.34
CA ASP A 302 5.74 28.58 12.37
C ASP A 302 5.57 30.05 11.96
N PHE A 303 4.33 30.48 11.87
CA PHE A 303 3.95 31.88 11.61
C PHE A 303 3.45 32.60 12.87
N THR A 304 3.28 31.88 13.98
CA THR A 304 2.78 32.41 15.25
C THR A 304 3.55 33.67 15.73
N PRO A 305 4.89 33.77 15.59
CA PRO A 305 5.63 34.95 16.01
C PRO A 305 5.19 36.25 15.31
N PHE A 306 4.71 36.16 14.07
CA PHE A 306 4.25 37.33 13.31
C PHE A 306 2.85 37.81 13.70
N VAL A 307 2.09 37.02 14.46
CA VAL A 307 0.70 37.31 14.82
C VAL A 307 0.62 38.49 15.81
N ALA A 308 1.57 38.58 16.74
CA ALA A 308 1.58 39.63 17.77
C ALA A 308 1.58 41.04 17.16
N ASP A 309 2.47 41.29 16.20
CA ASP A 309 2.67 42.56 15.53
C ASP A 309 1.76 42.78 14.31
N GLY A 310 1.10 41.73 13.83
CA GLY A 310 0.10 41.79 12.76
C GLY A 310 -1.20 42.43 13.23
N SER A 311 -2.05 42.82 12.29
CA SER A 311 -3.35 43.44 12.59
C SER A 311 -4.56 42.55 12.36
N LEU A 312 -4.36 41.26 12.06
CA LEU A 312 -5.44 40.30 11.81
C LEU A 312 -6.01 39.75 13.13
N ALA A 313 -7.19 40.24 13.52
CA ALA A 313 -7.85 39.88 14.78
C ALA A 313 -8.09 38.36 14.91
N LEU A 314 -8.53 37.70 13.84
CA LEU A 314 -8.80 36.27 13.86
C LEU A 314 -7.59 35.43 14.33
N PHE A 315 -6.39 35.71 13.83
CA PHE A 315 -5.19 34.97 14.26
C PHE A 315 -4.78 35.32 15.70
N LYS A 316 -4.99 36.56 16.13
CA LYS A 316 -4.76 36.95 17.53
C LYS A 316 -5.67 36.16 18.49
N GLU A 317 -6.94 36.01 18.16
CA GLU A 317 -7.89 35.21 18.95
C GLU A 317 -7.48 33.75 19.02
N VAL A 318 -7.06 33.14 17.89
CA VAL A 318 -6.55 31.76 17.86
C VAL A 318 -5.35 31.61 18.80
N VAL A 319 -4.36 32.47 18.72
CA VAL A 319 -3.16 32.41 19.57
C VAL A 319 -3.51 32.66 21.03
N ALA A 320 -4.39 33.62 21.32
CA ALA A 320 -4.85 33.90 22.69
C ALA A 320 -5.60 32.71 23.32
N SER A 321 -6.24 31.88 22.51
CA SER A 321 -6.89 30.62 22.96
C SER A 321 -5.95 29.43 23.04
N GLY A 322 -4.63 29.60 22.87
CA GLY A 322 -3.64 28.52 22.92
C GLY A 322 -3.43 27.80 21.59
N GLY A 323 -4.01 28.28 20.50
CA GLY A 323 -3.75 27.78 19.16
C GLY A 323 -2.45 28.33 18.56
N ILE A 324 -2.13 27.88 17.36
CA ILE A 324 -0.94 28.31 16.59
C ILE A 324 -1.33 28.74 15.18
N VAL A 325 -0.43 29.47 14.51
CA VAL A 325 -0.55 29.74 13.07
C VAL A 325 0.63 29.10 12.35
N LYS A 326 0.35 28.17 11.46
CA LYS A 326 1.34 27.53 10.60
C LYS A 326 1.26 28.10 9.18
N ALA A 327 2.38 28.13 8.50
CA ALA A 327 2.53 28.55 7.12
C ALA A 327 3.08 27.43 6.23
N LEU A 328 2.68 27.43 4.97
CA LEU A 328 3.21 26.58 3.90
C LEU A 328 3.51 27.48 2.68
N VAL A 329 4.72 27.43 2.17
CA VAL A 329 5.10 28.12 0.93
C VAL A 329 4.94 27.16 -0.25
N ALA A 330 4.03 27.52 -1.17
CA ALA A 330 3.78 26.78 -2.41
C ALA A 330 4.57 27.43 -3.56
N PRO A 331 5.65 26.79 -4.06
CA PRO A 331 6.55 27.40 -5.03
C PRO A 331 5.86 27.60 -6.38
N GLY A 332 5.99 28.81 -6.95
CA GLY A 332 5.45 29.16 -8.26
C GLY A 332 3.93 29.24 -8.36
N CYS A 333 3.19 29.16 -7.24
CA CYS A 333 1.73 29.19 -7.20
C CYS A 333 1.13 30.59 -7.01
N GLY A 334 1.91 31.65 -7.10
CA GLY A 334 1.45 33.04 -6.97
C GLY A 334 0.39 33.45 -8.00
N ASN A 335 0.33 32.79 -9.13
CA ASN A 335 -0.68 33.00 -10.17
C ASN A 335 -1.97 32.17 -10.01
N TYR A 336 -2.10 31.37 -8.93
CA TYR A 336 -3.31 30.57 -8.70
C TYR A 336 -4.56 31.45 -8.69
N SER A 337 -5.58 30.98 -9.39
CA SER A 337 -6.90 31.61 -9.41
C SER A 337 -7.62 31.45 -8.06
N ARG A 338 -8.63 32.28 -7.82
CA ARG A 338 -9.48 32.15 -6.62
C ARG A 338 -10.08 30.74 -6.49
N LYS A 339 -10.47 30.11 -7.60
CA LYS A 339 -11.02 28.75 -7.59
C LYS A 339 -9.98 27.72 -7.10
N GLN A 340 -8.76 27.76 -7.62
CA GLN A 340 -7.68 26.87 -7.16
C GLN A 340 -7.38 27.04 -5.67
N ILE A 341 -7.35 28.28 -5.18
CA ILE A 341 -7.16 28.54 -3.74
C ILE A 341 -8.36 28.00 -2.92
N GLN A 342 -9.59 28.16 -3.40
CA GLN A 342 -10.77 27.59 -2.75
C GLN A 342 -10.74 26.06 -2.73
N ASP A 343 -10.24 25.42 -3.77
CA ASP A 343 -10.08 23.96 -3.83
C ASP A 343 -9.03 23.47 -2.79
N LEU A 344 -7.96 24.24 -2.57
CA LEU A 344 -7.00 23.99 -1.48
C LEU A 344 -7.62 24.22 -0.10
N GLU A 345 -8.43 25.28 0.05
CA GLU A 345 -9.18 25.56 1.29
C GLU A 345 -10.14 24.40 1.61
N GLN A 346 -10.84 23.88 0.61
CA GLN A 346 -11.69 22.71 0.82
C GLN A 346 -10.91 21.50 1.33
N THR A 347 -9.68 21.29 0.85
CA THR A 347 -8.79 20.25 1.39
C THR A 347 -8.47 20.50 2.86
N ALA A 348 -8.13 21.75 3.25
CA ALA A 348 -7.85 22.07 4.65
C ALA A 348 -9.09 21.86 5.55
N ARG A 349 -10.29 22.21 5.06
CA ARG A 349 -11.55 22.04 5.78
C ARG A 349 -11.91 20.58 6.09
N THR A 350 -11.49 19.62 5.25
CA THR A 350 -11.68 18.18 5.57
C THR A 350 -10.94 17.76 6.83
N PHE A 351 -9.94 18.54 7.26
CA PHE A 351 -9.20 18.35 8.51
C PHE A 351 -9.63 19.34 9.62
N LYS A 352 -10.89 19.79 9.60
CA LYS A 352 -11.51 20.66 10.61
C LYS A 352 -10.93 22.09 10.68
N ALA A 353 -10.12 22.53 9.71
CA ALA A 353 -9.71 23.92 9.62
C ALA A 353 -10.93 24.80 9.27
N GLN A 354 -11.06 25.96 9.90
CA GLN A 354 -12.14 26.90 9.62
C GLN A 354 -11.98 27.61 8.27
N GLY A 355 -10.72 27.77 7.79
CA GLY A 355 -10.37 28.38 6.52
C GLY A 355 -8.89 28.23 6.19
N LEU A 356 -8.52 28.68 5.00
CA LEU A 356 -7.15 28.75 4.52
C LEU A 356 -6.86 30.20 4.11
N ALA A 357 -6.06 30.90 4.92
CA ALA A 357 -5.59 32.22 4.56
C ALA A 357 -4.43 32.14 3.57
N TRP A 358 -4.23 33.18 2.78
CA TRP A 358 -3.20 33.18 1.75
C TRP A 358 -2.64 34.58 1.47
N MET A 359 -1.40 34.65 0.98
CA MET A 359 -0.71 35.83 0.46
C MET A 359 0.11 35.42 -0.75
N LYS A 360 0.14 36.26 -1.79
CA LYS A 360 1.00 36.11 -2.97
C LYS A 360 2.29 36.86 -2.77
N VAL A 361 3.37 36.34 -3.28
CA VAL A 361 4.67 37.04 -3.29
C VAL A 361 4.88 37.67 -4.65
N THR A 362 5.05 39.00 -4.70
CA THR A 362 5.33 39.76 -5.92
C THR A 362 6.56 40.62 -5.67
N GLY A 363 7.69 40.23 -6.25
CA GLY A 363 9.00 40.83 -5.96
C GLY A 363 9.36 40.71 -4.48
N GLN A 364 9.39 41.81 -3.76
CA GLN A 364 9.66 41.90 -2.31
C GLN A 364 8.39 42.27 -1.50
N ALA A 365 7.23 42.18 -2.11
CA ALA A 365 5.97 42.56 -1.49
C ALA A 365 5.04 41.36 -1.31
N LEU A 366 4.13 41.50 -0.34
CA LEU A 366 3.02 40.54 -0.15
C LEU A 366 1.73 41.17 -0.72
N GLU A 367 0.99 40.38 -1.53
CA GLU A 367 -0.23 40.85 -2.18
C GLU A 367 -1.43 39.92 -1.99
N GLY A 368 -2.62 40.49 -2.00
CA GLY A 368 -3.87 39.75 -1.95
C GLY A 368 -4.17 39.10 -0.58
N GLY A 369 -5.29 38.40 -0.48
CA GLY A 369 -5.71 37.70 0.73
C GLY A 369 -5.61 38.54 2.02
N ILE A 370 -4.75 38.07 2.91
CA ILE A 370 -4.50 38.73 4.20
C ILE A 370 -3.25 39.62 4.20
N ALA A 371 -2.59 39.86 3.06
CA ALA A 371 -1.33 40.58 2.94
C ALA A 371 -1.36 41.97 3.62
N LYS A 372 -2.46 42.73 3.46
CA LYS A 372 -2.64 44.08 4.06
C LYS A 372 -2.46 44.14 5.59
N PHE A 373 -2.65 43.01 6.27
CA PHE A 373 -2.49 42.95 7.74
C PHE A 373 -1.03 42.71 8.16
N TYR A 374 -0.13 42.42 7.20
CA TYR A 374 1.27 42.03 7.42
C TYR A 374 2.26 42.84 6.56
N GLU A 375 1.81 43.89 5.86
CA GLU A 375 2.67 44.73 5.02
C GLU A 375 3.94 45.24 5.74
N PRO A 376 3.86 45.75 7.01
CA PRO A 376 5.06 46.22 7.69
C PRO A 376 6.09 45.16 7.97
N GLN A 377 5.68 43.89 8.00
CA GLN A 377 6.53 42.72 8.30
C GLN A 377 6.94 41.96 7.04
N ALA A 378 6.52 42.38 5.85
CA ALA A 378 6.69 41.66 4.60
C ALA A 378 8.12 41.13 4.39
N THR A 379 9.12 42.01 4.54
CA THR A 379 10.54 41.63 4.35
C THR A 379 10.96 40.50 5.33
N GLN A 380 10.59 40.62 6.59
CA GLN A 380 10.92 39.64 7.61
C GLN A 380 10.22 38.29 7.36
N ILE A 381 8.93 38.33 6.97
CA ILE A 381 8.15 37.13 6.62
C ILE A 381 8.79 36.42 5.44
N LEU A 382 9.12 37.13 4.34
CA LEU A 382 9.75 36.54 3.16
C LEU A 382 11.09 35.89 3.48
N GLN A 383 11.92 36.52 4.32
CA GLN A 383 13.19 35.98 4.75
C GLN A 383 13.01 34.72 5.62
N THR A 384 12.14 34.78 6.63
CA THR A 384 11.92 33.66 7.56
C THR A 384 11.33 32.46 6.83
N LEU A 385 10.33 32.67 5.98
CA LEU A 385 9.69 31.60 5.23
C LEU A 385 10.49 31.20 3.98
N SER A 386 11.59 31.88 3.66
CA SER A 386 12.37 31.68 2.42
C SER A 386 11.50 31.73 1.16
N ALA A 387 10.43 32.54 1.19
CA ALA A 387 9.49 32.70 0.10
C ALA A 387 10.07 33.62 -0.99
N LYS A 388 9.82 33.27 -2.25
CA LYS A 388 10.38 33.93 -3.44
C LYS A 388 9.27 34.55 -4.29
N ASP A 389 9.69 35.44 -5.19
CA ASP A 389 8.80 35.99 -6.20
C ASP A 389 8.06 34.89 -6.98
N GLY A 390 6.76 35.04 -7.09
CA GLY A 390 5.87 34.06 -7.73
C GLY A 390 5.37 32.95 -6.81
N ASP A 391 5.75 32.91 -5.54
CA ASP A 391 5.25 31.91 -4.58
C ASP A 391 3.88 32.31 -3.99
N LEU A 392 3.19 31.32 -3.44
CA LEU A 392 1.95 31.48 -2.67
C LEU A 392 2.19 31.01 -1.23
N ILE A 393 1.97 31.88 -0.27
CA ILE A 393 2.02 31.57 1.16
C ILE A 393 0.61 31.19 1.61
N LEU A 394 0.44 30.02 2.17
CA LEU A 394 -0.81 29.47 2.69
C LEU A 394 -0.71 29.33 4.20
N LEU A 395 -1.77 29.72 4.94
CA LEU A 395 -1.74 29.78 6.40
C LEU A 395 -3.01 29.17 7.00
N VAL A 396 -2.83 28.43 8.09
CA VAL A 396 -3.94 27.96 8.94
C VAL A 396 -3.66 28.35 10.38
N GLY A 397 -4.62 29.08 10.97
CA GLY A 397 -4.68 29.36 12.41
C GLY A 397 -5.71 28.45 13.07
N ALA A 398 -5.28 27.60 14.01
CA ALA A 398 -6.14 26.62 14.68
C ALA A 398 -5.42 25.99 15.90
N PRO A 399 -6.07 25.11 16.70
CA PRO A 399 -5.37 24.20 17.60
C PRO A 399 -4.24 23.48 16.87
N LYS A 400 -3.11 23.25 17.56
CA LYS A 400 -1.84 22.78 16.95
C LYS A 400 -2.04 21.60 15.98
N ARG A 401 -2.73 20.53 16.41
CA ARG A 401 -2.94 19.33 15.60
C ARG A 401 -3.75 19.61 14.31
N ILE A 402 -4.79 20.46 14.43
CA ILE A 402 -5.62 20.84 13.28
C ILE A 402 -4.82 21.67 12.26
N ALA A 403 -4.07 22.68 12.72
CA ALA A 403 -3.24 23.51 11.85
C ALA A 403 -2.22 22.68 11.07
N GLN A 404 -1.54 21.75 11.76
CA GLN A 404 -0.56 20.84 11.18
C GLN A 404 -1.20 19.91 10.14
N GLN A 405 -2.24 19.15 10.50
CA GLN A 405 -2.88 18.18 9.61
C GLN A 405 -3.53 18.85 8.39
N ALA A 406 -4.17 19.97 8.55
CA ALA A 406 -4.80 20.71 7.46
C ALA A 406 -3.76 21.18 6.42
N LEU A 407 -2.65 21.78 6.86
CA LEU A 407 -1.58 22.17 5.94
C LEU A 407 -0.79 20.99 5.41
N GLY A 408 -0.63 19.89 6.17
CA GLY A 408 -0.04 18.66 5.70
C GLY A 408 -0.82 18.03 4.54
N ALA A 409 -2.15 18.06 4.60
CA ALA A 409 -3.02 17.62 3.51
C ALA A 409 -2.88 18.53 2.27
N VAL A 410 -2.85 19.83 2.47
CA VAL A 410 -2.62 20.81 1.37
C VAL A 410 -1.24 20.61 0.76
N ARG A 411 -0.19 20.38 1.57
CA ARG A 411 1.16 20.06 1.11
C ARG A 411 1.17 18.81 0.23
N SER A 412 0.55 17.73 0.68
CA SER A 412 0.48 16.46 -0.06
C SER A 412 -0.25 16.61 -1.40
N ARG A 413 -1.33 17.39 -1.42
CA ARG A 413 -2.07 17.72 -2.64
C ARG A 413 -1.22 18.53 -3.61
N LEU A 414 -0.60 19.61 -3.16
CA LEU A 414 0.29 20.43 -3.98
C LEU A 414 1.49 19.65 -4.51
N GLY A 415 2.07 18.76 -3.72
CA GLY A 415 3.16 17.88 -4.16
C GLY A 415 2.79 17.04 -5.39
N LYS A 416 1.55 16.55 -5.44
CA LYS A 416 0.99 15.82 -6.59
C LYS A 416 0.67 16.75 -7.76
N GLU A 417 -0.06 17.84 -7.54
CA GLU A 417 -0.45 18.79 -8.59
C GLU A 417 0.76 19.42 -9.30
N LEU A 418 1.82 19.70 -8.55
CA LEU A 418 3.06 20.29 -9.07
C LEU A 418 4.08 19.24 -9.56
N ASN A 419 3.76 17.95 -9.47
CA ASN A 419 4.64 16.84 -9.84
C ASN A 419 6.05 16.94 -9.21
N LEU A 420 6.12 17.27 -7.91
CA LEU A 420 7.39 17.50 -7.21
C LEU A 420 8.16 16.22 -6.92
N ALA A 421 7.50 15.09 -6.86
CA ALA A 421 8.11 13.77 -6.65
C ALA A 421 8.47 13.11 -7.99
N ARG A 422 9.69 12.58 -8.10
CA ARG A 422 10.13 11.88 -9.31
C ARG A 422 9.57 10.45 -9.34
N PRO A 423 9.04 9.97 -10.48
CA PRO A 423 8.66 8.57 -10.63
C PRO A 423 9.85 7.64 -10.37
N GLY A 424 9.62 6.52 -9.67
CA GLY A 424 10.66 5.53 -9.38
C GLY A 424 11.63 5.93 -8.25
N GLU A 425 11.45 7.09 -7.61
CA GLU A 425 12.18 7.50 -6.42
C GLU A 425 11.48 7.00 -5.15
N PHE A 426 12.27 6.42 -4.23
CA PHE A 426 11.77 5.89 -2.97
C PHE A 426 12.48 6.59 -1.81
N SER A 427 11.72 7.26 -0.97
CA SER A 427 12.23 7.94 0.22
C SER A 427 11.62 7.30 1.46
N PHE A 428 12.42 6.47 2.13
CA PHE A 428 12.06 5.83 3.39
C PHE A 428 12.48 6.68 4.58
N ALA A 429 11.69 6.64 5.66
CA ALA A 429 12.07 7.17 6.96
C ALA A 429 11.37 6.39 8.08
N TRP A 430 12.01 6.33 9.24
CA TRP A 430 11.41 5.89 10.49
C TRP A 430 10.73 7.08 11.17
N ILE A 431 9.50 6.86 11.61
CA ILE A 431 8.82 7.74 12.55
C ILE A 431 8.83 7.03 13.90
N VAL A 432 9.33 7.72 14.92
CA VAL A 432 9.55 7.18 16.27
C VAL A 432 8.95 8.07 17.35
N ASP A 433 8.97 7.62 18.59
CA ASP A 433 8.54 8.39 19.77
C ASP A 433 7.08 8.85 19.70
N PHE A 434 6.20 7.96 19.23
CA PHE A 434 4.76 8.20 19.21
C PHE A 434 4.19 8.34 20.62
N PRO A 435 3.10 9.11 20.82
CA PRO A 435 2.32 9.05 22.04
C PRO A 435 1.79 7.61 22.24
N LEU A 436 1.86 7.10 23.47
CA LEU A 436 1.35 5.75 23.78
C LEU A 436 -0.16 5.74 23.91
N PHE A 437 -0.74 6.84 24.39
CA PHE A 437 -2.16 7.02 24.60
C PHE A 437 -2.69 8.25 23.88
N GLU A 438 -3.93 8.18 23.44
CA GLU A 438 -4.70 9.30 22.92
C GLU A 438 -6.00 9.46 23.73
N TRP A 439 -6.37 10.72 24.01
CA TRP A 439 -7.62 11.01 24.69
C TRP A 439 -8.75 11.00 23.67
N ASN A 440 -9.76 10.15 23.89
CA ASN A 440 -10.97 10.14 23.09
C ASN A 440 -12.02 11.05 23.75
N GLU A 441 -12.32 12.18 23.11
CA GLU A 441 -13.28 13.17 23.62
C GLU A 441 -14.73 12.64 23.64
N GLU A 442 -15.08 11.72 22.73
CA GLU A 442 -16.43 11.14 22.65
C GLU A 442 -16.70 10.17 23.79
N THR A 443 -15.73 9.33 24.13
CA THR A 443 -15.84 8.34 25.19
C THR A 443 -15.39 8.85 26.55
N GLY A 444 -14.64 9.97 26.60
CA GLY A 444 -14.03 10.52 27.82
C GLY A 444 -13.01 9.56 28.46
N LYS A 445 -12.26 8.82 27.63
CA LYS A 445 -11.28 7.81 28.08
C LYS A 445 -9.97 7.92 27.30
N TRP A 446 -8.90 7.43 27.93
CA TRP A 446 -7.67 7.14 27.22
C TRP A 446 -7.81 5.87 26.39
N GLU A 447 -7.29 5.91 25.18
CA GLU A 447 -7.19 4.76 24.27
C GLU A 447 -5.72 4.55 23.91
N ALA A 448 -5.33 3.32 23.60
CA ALA A 448 -3.99 3.07 23.09
C ALA A 448 -3.88 3.67 21.67
N ALA A 449 -2.85 4.46 21.42
CA ALA A 449 -2.67 5.12 20.14
C ALA A 449 -2.50 4.13 18.96
N HIS A 450 -1.90 2.96 19.23
CA HIS A 450 -1.80 1.86 18.26
C HIS A 450 -2.35 0.56 18.85
N HIS A 451 -1.59 -0.09 19.73
CA HIS A 451 -2.10 -1.27 20.44
C HIS A 451 -1.53 -1.35 21.88
N MET A 452 -2.28 -2.01 22.74
CA MET A 452 -2.04 -2.05 24.17
C MET A 452 -0.86 -2.95 24.63
N PHE A 453 -0.16 -3.60 23.69
CA PHE A 453 1.01 -4.45 23.99
C PHE A 453 2.34 -3.73 23.76
N THR A 454 2.32 -2.43 23.44
CA THR A 454 3.51 -1.60 23.22
C THR A 454 4.16 -1.21 24.55
N MET A 455 5.48 -1.42 24.66
CA MET A 455 6.24 -1.03 25.82
C MET A 455 6.30 0.51 25.95
N PRO A 456 5.94 1.09 27.11
CA PRO A 456 6.25 2.48 27.40
C PRO A 456 7.76 2.69 27.41
N GLN A 457 8.26 3.83 26.98
CA GLN A 457 9.67 4.17 27.16
C GLN A 457 10.00 4.25 28.66
N GLU A 458 11.18 3.79 29.03
CA GLU A 458 11.60 3.57 30.43
C GLU A 458 11.40 4.79 31.34
N GLN A 459 11.69 6.00 30.82
CA GLN A 459 11.55 7.25 31.58
C GLN A 459 10.13 7.56 32.04
N TYR A 460 9.10 6.97 31.40
CA TYR A 460 7.69 7.21 31.73
C TYR A 460 7.08 6.15 32.67
N LEU A 461 7.79 5.07 32.98
CA LEU A 461 7.27 3.98 33.80
C LEU A 461 6.78 4.42 35.18
N ASN A 462 7.41 5.45 35.78
CA ASN A 462 7.03 5.97 37.09
C ASN A 462 5.86 6.99 37.04
N THR A 463 5.47 7.46 35.88
CA THR A 463 4.45 8.51 35.70
C THR A 463 3.28 8.09 34.83
N LEU A 464 3.20 6.81 34.48
CA LEU A 464 2.22 6.26 33.54
C LEU A 464 0.76 6.69 33.82
N GLU A 465 0.34 6.56 35.09
CA GLU A 465 -1.03 6.85 35.51
C GLU A 465 -1.26 8.32 35.84
N GLN A 466 -0.18 9.06 36.12
CA GLN A 466 -0.27 10.47 36.55
C GLN A 466 -0.47 11.41 35.37
N ASP A 467 0.18 11.12 34.25
CA ASP A 467 0.09 11.91 33.03
C ASP A 467 0.18 11.01 31.77
N PRO A 468 -0.88 10.24 31.48
CA PRO A 468 -0.90 9.35 30.32
C PRO A 468 -0.67 10.08 28.98
N GLY A 469 -1.06 11.35 28.90
CA GLY A 469 -0.93 12.16 27.68
C GLY A 469 0.51 12.51 27.28
N SER A 470 1.45 12.47 28.23
CA SER A 470 2.88 12.69 27.96
C SER A 470 3.67 11.43 27.65
N VAL A 471 3.08 10.26 27.88
CA VAL A 471 3.77 8.98 27.75
C VAL A 471 4.06 8.66 26.28
N LYS A 472 5.32 8.39 25.97
CA LYS A 472 5.74 7.88 24.65
C LYS A 472 5.97 6.37 24.71
N GLY A 473 5.55 5.70 23.62
CA GLY A 473 5.76 4.27 23.44
C GLY A 473 7.05 3.97 22.69
N ASP A 474 7.60 2.77 22.91
CA ASP A 474 8.70 2.21 22.12
C ASP A 474 8.15 1.59 20.83
N MET A 475 7.47 2.44 20.06
CA MET A 475 6.88 2.09 18.78
C MET A 475 7.47 2.90 17.65
N TYR A 476 7.34 2.36 16.45
CA TYR A 476 7.95 2.91 15.25
C TYR A 476 7.15 2.50 14.02
N ASP A 477 7.01 3.46 13.11
CA ASP A 477 6.46 3.23 11.78
C ASP A 477 7.55 3.45 10.72
N LEU A 478 7.58 2.61 9.71
CA LEU A 478 8.36 2.84 8.51
C LEU A 478 7.46 3.48 7.47
N VAL A 479 7.84 4.65 7.00
CA VAL A 479 7.11 5.38 5.96
C VAL A 479 7.89 5.42 4.66
N CYS A 480 7.17 5.43 3.54
CA CYS A 480 7.74 5.58 2.20
C CYS A 480 6.78 6.36 1.31
N ASN A 481 7.26 7.45 0.70
CA ASN A 481 6.52 8.21 -0.31
C ASN A 481 5.10 8.65 0.12
N GLY A 482 4.92 8.98 1.39
CA GLY A 482 3.62 9.42 1.92
C GLY A 482 2.72 8.27 2.40
N TYR A 483 3.22 7.04 2.44
CA TYR A 483 2.52 5.87 2.98
C TYR A 483 3.25 5.32 4.19
N GLU A 484 2.50 4.94 5.20
CA GLU A 484 2.95 4.02 6.25
C GLU A 484 3.05 2.63 5.63
N VAL A 485 4.26 2.10 5.49
CA VAL A 485 4.50 0.79 4.85
C VAL A 485 4.76 -0.32 5.87
N ALA A 486 5.06 0.02 7.12
CA ALA A 486 5.21 -0.93 8.21
C ALA A 486 4.97 -0.25 9.55
N SER A 487 4.46 -0.99 10.51
CA SER A 487 4.32 -0.56 11.91
C SER A 487 4.81 -1.65 12.85
N GLY A 488 5.42 -1.25 13.97
CA GLY A 488 5.95 -2.17 14.96
C GLY A 488 6.23 -1.51 16.30
N SER A 489 6.62 -2.34 17.28
CA SER A 489 7.03 -1.86 18.60
C SER A 489 7.89 -2.88 19.34
N ILE A 490 8.56 -2.44 20.39
CA ILE A 490 9.00 -3.32 21.48
C ILE A 490 7.78 -3.64 22.32
N ARG A 491 7.65 -4.92 22.70
CA ARG A 491 6.45 -5.43 23.37
C ARG A 491 6.60 -5.41 24.89
N ILE A 492 5.48 -5.24 25.56
CA ILE A 492 5.42 -5.48 27.00
C ILE A 492 5.57 -6.98 27.23
N HIS A 493 6.55 -7.36 28.06
CA HIS A 493 6.77 -8.74 28.50
C HIS A 493 6.61 -8.87 30.02
N ASP A 494 6.51 -7.75 30.75
CA ASP A 494 6.24 -7.69 32.18
C ASP A 494 4.72 -7.65 32.43
N PRO A 495 4.13 -8.66 33.13
CA PRO A 495 2.71 -8.71 33.40
C PRO A 495 2.18 -7.54 34.24
N GLU A 496 3.01 -6.96 35.13
CA GLU A 496 2.58 -5.83 35.95
C GLU A 496 2.48 -4.54 35.14
N ILE A 497 3.41 -4.29 34.22
CA ILE A 497 3.30 -3.17 33.28
C ILE A 497 2.04 -3.36 32.40
N GLN A 498 1.80 -4.57 31.92
CA GLN A 498 0.63 -4.86 31.09
C GLN A 498 -0.70 -4.57 31.80
N LYS A 499 -0.81 -4.93 33.08
CA LYS A 499 -2.01 -4.62 33.90
C LYS A 499 -2.22 -3.11 34.03
N ARG A 500 -1.14 -2.36 34.25
CA ARG A 500 -1.21 -0.89 34.36
C ARG A 500 -1.74 -0.27 33.05
N ILE A 501 -1.23 -0.71 31.89
CA ILE A 501 -1.71 -0.26 30.59
C ILE A 501 -3.21 -0.57 30.41
N PHE A 502 -3.65 -1.79 30.71
CA PHE A 502 -5.07 -2.16 30.64
C PHE A 502 -5.93 -1.28 31.53
N SER A 503 -5.46 -0.97 32.74
CA SER A 503 -6.17 -0.08 33.66
C SER A 503 -6.35 1.32 33.11
N ILE A 504 -5.29 1.90 32.51
CA ILE A 504 -5.32 3.26 31.92
C ILE A 504 -6.34 3.35 30.78
N VAL A 505 -6.36 2.34 29.89
CA VAL A 505 -7.32 2.30 28.76
C VAL A 505 -8.71 1.80 29.17
N GLY A 506 -8.92 1.53 30.47
CA GLY A 506 -10.23 1.22 31.03
C GLY A 506 -10.73 -0.21 30.78
N TYR A 507 -9.82 -1.16 30.58
CA TYR A 507 -10.21 -2.58 30.58
C TYR A 507 -10.45 -3.08 31.99
N ASP A 508 -11.60 -3.71 32.20
CA ASP A 508 -11.84 -4.51 33.40
C ASP A 508 -10.91 -5.74 33.39
N PRO A 509 -10.32 -6.13 34.55
CA PRO A 509 -9.45 -7.32 34.63
C PRO A 509 -10.11 -8.61 34.10
N ALA A 510 -11.41 -8.79 34.30
CA ALA A 510 -12.13 -9.96 33.81
C ALA A 510 -12.27 -9.93 32.28
N ASP A 511 -12.50 -8.77 31.68
CA ASP A 511 -12.54 -8.59 30.23
C ASP A 511 -11.16 -8.82 29.60
N ALA A 512 -10.10 -8.29 30.21
CA ALA A 512 -8.73 -8.51 29.77
C ALA A 512 -8.36 -10.00 29.80
N GLU A 513 -8.69 -10.71 30.91
CA GLU A 513 -8.49 -12.15 31.02
C GLU A 513 -9.35 -12.93 30.00
N ALA A 514 -10.62 -12.53 29.81
CA ALA A 514 -11.50 -13.17 28.85
C ALA A 514 -10.97 -13.06 27.42
N ARG A 515 -10.38 -11.94 27.01
CA ARG A 515 -9.88 -11.69 25.66
C ARG A 515 -8.45 -12.20 25.45
N PHE A 516 -7.53 -11.82 26.35
CA PHE A 516 -6.08 -12.00 26.20
C PHE A 516 -5.48 -12.99 27.20
N GLY A 517 -6.31 -13.67 28.01
CA GLY A 517 -5.86 -14.55 29.09
C GLY A 517 -4.86 -15.62 28.65
N PHE A 518 -5.00 -16.14 27.43
CA PHE A 518 -4.04 -17.14 26.93
C PHE A 518 -2.63 -16.55 26.70
N LEU A 519 -2.50 -15.29 26.25
CA LEU A 519 -1.22 -14.59 26.15
C LEU A 519 -0.69 -14.23 27.55
N LEU A 520 -1.55 -13.67 28.40
CA LEU A 520 -1.18 -13.31 29.79
C LEU A 520 -0.73 -14.54 30.59
N ASN A 521 -1.34 -15.69 30.34
CA ASN A 521 -0.91 -16.96 30.94
C ASN A 521 0.43 -17.42 30.39
N ALA A 522 0.70 -17.27 29.09
CA ALA A 522 2.01 -17.59 28.53
C ALA A 522 3.10 -16.72 29.16
N PHE A 523 2.83 -15.44 29.43
CA PHE A 523 3.79 -14.52 30.05
C PHE A 523 4.16 -14.88 31.50
N LYS A 524 3.45 -15.76 32.17
CA LYS A 524 3.81 -16.30 33.47
C LYS A 524 5.01 -17.28 33.41
N TYR A 525 5.41 -17.71 32.22
CA TYR A 525 6.43 -18.73 31.98
C TYR A 525 7.72 -18.16 31.37
N GLY A 526 8.15 -17.00 31.81
CA GLY A 526 9.46 -16.42 31.46
C GLY A 526 9.51 -15.89 30.01
N PRO A 527 8.65 -14.94 29.62
CA PRO A 527 8.72 -14.32 28.30
C PRO A 527 10.04 -13.54 28.15
N PRO A 528 10.73 -13.68 27.00
CA PRO A 528 11.89 -12.85 26.73
C PRO A 528 11.46 -11.40 26.42
N PRO A 529 12.32 -10.39 26.62
CA PRO A 529 12.14 -9.11 25.92
C PRO A 529 12.07 -9.36 24.41
N HIS A 530 11.07 -8.78 23.73
CA HIS A 530 10.87 -9.02 22.30
C HIS A 530 10.25 -7.81 21.61
N GLY A 531 10.41 -7.77 20.31
CA GLY A 531 9.86 -6.74 19.46
C GLY A 531 9.72 -7.22 18.02
N GLY A 532 8.93 -6.53 17.25
CA GLY A 532 8.68 -6.89 15.86
C GLY A 532 8.04 -5.79 15.06
N ILE A 533 7.80 -6.11 13.79
CA ILE A 533 7.25 -5.18 12.81
C ILE A 533 6.44 -5.96 11.77
N ALA A 534 5.44 -5.33 11.18
CA ALA A 534 4.59 -5.93 10.17
C ALA A 534 4.51 -5.03 8.91
N PRO A 535 5.45 -5.15 7.96
CA PRO A 535 5.35 -4.49 6.66
C PRO A 535 4.12 -4.94 5.85
N GLY A 536 3.35 -3.96 5.36
CA GLY A 536 2.22 -4.19 4.46
C GLY A 536 2.71 -4.57 3.07
N PHE A 537 2.71 -5.87 2.77
CA PHE A 537 3.28 -6.39 1.53
C PHE A 537 2.61 -5.85 0.27
N ASP A 538 1.27 -5.76 0.27
CA ASP A 538 0.52 -5.23 -0.87
C ASP A 538 0.89 -3.77 -1.17
N ARG A 539 1.06 -2.95 -0.12
CA ARG A 539 1.43 -1.54 -0.24
C ARG A 539 2.86 -1.37 -0.74
N LEU A 540 3.80 -2.18 -0.26
CA LEU A 540 5.18 -2.20 -0.76
C LEU A 540 5.23 -2.56 -2.24
N VAL A 541 4.52 -3.62 -2.65
CA VAL A 541 4.47 -4.04 -4.06
C VAL A 541 3.79 -2.97 -4.92
N MET A 542 2.74 -2.31 -4.44
CA MET A 542 2.09 -1.18 -5.12
C MET A 542 3.11 -0.07 -5.42
N LEU A 543 3.89 0.33 -4.42
CA LEU A 543 4.95 1.34 -4.60
C LEU A 543 6.03 0.87 -5.58
N MET A 544 6.49 -0.38 -5.47
CA MET A 544 7.50 -0.95 -6.38
C MET A 544 7.03 -1.00 -7.83
N CYS A 545 5.73 -1.20 -8.06
CA CYS A 545 5.13 -1.22 -9.39
C CYS A 545 4.78 0.17 -9.91
N GLY A 546 4.80 1.21 -9.07
CA GLY A 546 4.35 2.56 -9.40
C GLY A 546 2.84 2.65 -9.60
N GLU A 547 2.07 1.80 -8.93
CA GLU A 547 0.60 1.80 -8.99
C GLU A 547 -0.01 2.71 -7.92
N GLU A 548 -1.22 3.20 -8.18
CA GLU A 548 -1.96 4.07 -7.26
C GLU A 548 -2.88 3.30 -6.30
N THR A 549 -3.12 2.03 -6.58
CA THR A 549 -4.00 1.17 -5.78
C THR A 549 -3.42 -0.23 -5.61
N ILE A 550 -3.59 -0.80 -4.41
CA ILE A 550 -3.18 -2.19 -4.12
C ILE A 550 -3.97 -3.22 -4.94
N ARG A 551 -5.12 -2.85 -5.50
CA ARG A 551 -5.92 -3.75 -6.36
C ARG A 551 -5.21 -4.11 -7.66
N ASP A 552 -4.27 -3.29 -8.11
CA ASP A 552 -3.45 -3.59 -9.30
C ASP A 552 -2.26 -4.51 -9.02
N VAL A 553 -2.03 -4.87 -7.76
CA VAL A 553 -0.96 -5.81 -7.35
C VAL A 553 -1.49 -7.04 -6.59
N ILE A 554 -2.80 -7.16 -6.46
CA ILE A 554 -3.50 -8.34 -5.90
C ILE A 554 -4.23 -9.05 -7.05
N ALA A 555 -4.08 -10.37 -7.16
CA ALA A 555 -4.68 -11.11 -8.29
C ALA A 555 -6.21 -10.96 -8.33
N PHE A 556 -6.89 -11.16 -7.20
CA PHE A 556 -8.36 -11.13 -7.08
C PHE A 556 -8.77 -10.24 -5.89
N PRO A 557 -8.68 -8.91 -6.03
CA PRO A 557 -9.11 -7.99 -4.98
C PRO A 557 -10.62 -7.78 -5.00
N LYS A 558 -11.15 -7.24 -3.91
CA LYS A 558 -12.50 -6.67 -3.88
C LYS A 558 -12.49 -5.21 -4.34
N ASN A 559 -13.63 -4.71 -4.82
CA ASN A 559 -13.79 -3.29 -5.16
C ASN A 559 -13.91 -2.41 -3.90
N THR A 560 -14.16 -1.12 -4.06
CA THR A 560 -14.29 -0.16 -2.95
C THR A 560 -15.50 -0.40 -2.06
N LEU A 561 -16.48 -1.18 -2.52
CA LEU A 561 -17.66 -1.59 -1.75
C LEU A 561 -17.44 -2.93 -1.01
N GLY A 562 -16.24 -3.50 -1.06
CA GLY A 562 -15.95 -4.81 -0.45
C GLY A 562 -16.55 -6.00 -1.20
N VAL A 563 -16.92 -5.82 -2.47
CA VAL A 563 -17.54 -6.86 -3.32
C VAL A 563 -16.54 -7.36 -4.36
N SER A 564 -16.58 -8.64 -4.68
CA SER A 564 -15.86 -9.23 -5.82
C SER A 564 -16.81 -9.37 -7.02
N PRO A 565 -16.70 -8.52 -8.06
CA PRO A 565 -17.59 -8.58 -9.21
C PRO A 565 -17.40 -9.83 -10.09
N MET A 566 -16.33 -10.61 -9.88
CA MET A 566 -16.04 -11.82 -10.65
C MET A 566 -16.82 -13.04 -10.17
N ASP A 567 -16.97 -13.19 -8.87
CA ASP A 567 -17.60 -14.35 -8.21
C ASP A 567 -18.82 -13.98 -7.36
N ASP A 568 -19.24 -12.72 -7.41
CA ASP A 568 -20.38 -12.15 -6.70
C ASP A 568 -20.31 -12.32 -5.16
N SER A 569 -19.09 -12.44 -4.58
CA SER A 569 -18.94 -12.48 -3.13
C SER A 569 -18.95 -11.06 -2.52
N PRO A 570 -19.62 -10.86 -1.34
CA PRO A 570 -20.36 -11.82 -0.53
C PRO A 570 -21.70 -12.20 -1.16
N SER A 571 -22.10 -13.46 -1.01
CA SER A 571 -23.35 -14.00 -1.54
C SER A 571 -24.24 -14.59 -0.45
N TYR A 572 -25.50 -14.82 -0.78
CA TYR A 572 -26.44 -15.51 0.10
C TYR A 572 -26.04 -16.98 0.27
N VAL A 573 -26.28 -17.51 1.46
CA VAL A 573 -26.15 -18.92 1.79
C VAL A 573 -27.54 -19.57 1.88
N THR A 574 -27.61 -20.90 1.78
CA THR A 574 -28.90 -21.61 1.82
C THR A 574 -29.47 -21.71 3.26
N GLU A 575 -30.77 -21.89 3.40
CA GLU A 575 -31.43 -22.11 4.70
C GLU A 575 -30.92 -23.39 5.37
N GLU A 576 -30.55 -24.41 4.60
CA GLU A 576 -29.95 -25.64 5.11
C GLU A 576 -28.61 -25.36 5.79
N GLN A 577 -27.74 -24.56 5.16
CA GLN A 577 -26.45 -24.15 5.72
C GLN A 577 -26.65 -23.35 7.02
N LEU A 578 -27.62 -22.43 7.05
CA LEU A 578 -27.93 -21.66 8.26
C LEU A 578 -28.41 -22.56 9.40
N LYS A 579 -29.28 -23.54 9.10
CA LYS A 579 -29.76 -24.54 10.09
C LYS A 579 -28.62 -25.40 10.62
N GLU A 580 -27.73 -25.89 9.76
CA GLU A 580 -26.57 -26.68 10.19
C GLU A 580 -25.64 -25.91 11.13
N LEU A 581 -25.56 -24.58 10.94
CA LEU A 581 -24.77 -23.69 11.77
C LEU A 581 -25.51 -23.19 13.01
N HIS A 582 -26.78 -23.52 13.18
CA HIS A 582 -27.66 -23.05 14.27
C HIS A 582 -27.75 -21.51 14.35
N ILE A 583 -27.77 -20.82 13.19
CA ILE A 583 -27.85 -19.35 13.10
C ILE A 583 -29.07 -18.92 12.28
N ARG A 584 -29.49 -17.66 12.47
CA ARG A 584 -30.57 -17.01 11.72
C ARG A 584 -30.11 -15.63 11.27
N VAL A 585 -30.42 -15.27 10.03
CA VAL A 585 -30.24 -13.90 9.53
C VAL A 585 -31.37 -13.01 10.05
N VAL A 586 -31.01 -11.92 10.72
CA VAL A 586 -31.94 -10.87 11.12
C VAL A 586 -31.86 -9.76 10.07
N PRO A 587 -32.95 -9.42 9.36
CA PRO A 587 -32.95 -8.30 8.43
C PRO A 587 -32.61 -7.00 9.15
N PRO A 588 -31.89 -6.05 8.48
CA PRO A 588 -31.67 -4.74 9.05
C PRO A 588 -33.00 -4.05 9.31
N GLU A 589 -33.09 -3.33 10.45
CA GLU A 589 -34.22 -2.47 10.72
C GLU A 589 -34.36 -1.44 9.61
N LYS A 590 -35.56 -1.27 9.06
CA LYS A 590 -35.80 -0.21 8.06
C LYS A 590 -35.69 1.13 8.79
N THR A 591 -34.55 1.82 8.53
CA THR A 591 -34.33 3.21 8.95
C THR A 591 -35.20 4.16 8.15
#